data_036680845b652f0ce6b0a12476cddf27
#
_entry.id   036680845b652f0ce6b0a12476cddf27
#
_cell.length_a   1.000
_cell.length_b   1.000
_cell.length_c   1.000
_cell.angle_alpha   90.00
_cell.angle_beta   90.00
_cell.angle_gamma   90.00
#
_symmetry.space_group_name_H-M   'P 1'
#
loop_
_entity.id
_entity.type
_entity.pdbx_description
1 polymer ?
#
loop_
_entity_poly.entity_id
_entity_poly.type
_entity_poly.pdbx_seq_one_letter_code
_entity_poly.pdbx_strand_id
1 'polypeptide(L)'
;MIISCGRKSVIPSIHLKSISKKKIFNIHIQDPKVDYKHFDFIVAPEHDAIEGENVISTKGAIHYLTEQEIFENKEYLKSFIKKDNRKIWALIMGGPTKYYDYSTKNMKHIFSMFYKLMKKHDFQLVVIPSMRTPLNTIHYAKEFFGKIIQ
;
A
#
# COMPACT_ATOMS: atom_id res chain seq x y z
N MET A 1 -8.58 19.60 -19.28
CA MET A 1 -8.33 18.21 -18.91
C MET A 1 -8.63 18.01 -17.43
N ILE A 2 -9.24 16.90 -17.05
CA ILE A 2 -9.43 16.47 -15.65
C ILE A 2 -8.65 15.18 -15.47
N ILE A 3 -7.85 15.07 -14.42
CA ILE A 3 -7.23 13.84 -13.96
C ILE A 3 -7.77 13.57 -12.56
N SER A 4 -8.38 12.43 -12.36
CA SER A 4 -9.00 12.04 -11.09
C SER A 4 -8.49 10.67 -10.64
N CYS A 5 -8.43 10.45 -9.32
CA CYS A 5 -7.95 9.20 -8.74
C CYS A 5 -8.79 8.80 -7.53
N GLY A 6 -9.15 7.50 -7.47
CA GLY A 6 -9.87 6.91 -6.36
C GLY A 6 -11.37 7.22 -6.34
N ARG A 7 -12.11 6.43 -5.55
CA ARG A 7 -13.60 6.40 -5.57
C ARG A 7 -14.27 7.74 -5.30
N LYS A 8 -13.71 8.56 -4.42
CA LYS A 8 -14.34 9.84 -4.03
C LYS A 8 -14.30 10.89 -5.13
N SER A 9 -13.39 10.77 -6.10
CA SER A 9 -13.25 11.71 -7.20
C SER A 9 -14.06 11.33 -8.44
N VAL A 10 -14.64 10.13 -8.49
CA VAL A 10 -15.42 9.63 -9.64
C VAL A 10 -16.58 10.56 -9.96
N ILE A 11 -17.53 10.73 -9.04
CA ILE A 11 -18.71 11.55 -9.26
C ILE A 11 -18.37 13.03 -9.51
N PRO A 12 -17.48 13.68 -8.71
CA PRO A 12 -17.05 15.04 -9.02
C PRO A 12 -16.46 15.20 -10.41
N SER A 13 -15.63 14.28 -10.89
CA SER A 13 -15.01 14.39 -12.22
C SER A 13 -16.03 14.23 -13.36
N ILE A 14 -16.99 13.31 -13.22
CA ILE A 14 -18.07 13.15 -14.18
C ILE A 14 -18.94 14.40 -14.21
N HIS A 15 -19.32 14.91 -13.04
CA HIS A 15 -20.14 16.13 -12.94
C HIS A 15 -19.44 17.34 -13.56
N LEU A 16 -18.18 17.57 -13.26
CA LEU A 16 -17.40 18.68 -13.86
C LEU A 16 -17.34 18.56 -15.39
N LYS A 17 -17.18 17.34 -15.94
CA LYS A 17 -17.21 17.12 -17.39
C LYS A 17 -18.60 17.46 -17.96
N SER A 18 -19.69 17.08 -17.28
CA SER A 18 -21.06 17.27 -17.77
C SER A 18 -21.53 18.74 -17.79
N ILE A 19 -21.14 19.54 -16.79
CA ILE A 19 -21.53 20.95 -16.69
C ILE A 19 -20.64 21.89 -17.49
N SER A 20 -19.52 21.41 -17.99
CA SER A 20 -18.57 22.25 -18.73
C SER A 20 -19.11 22.65 -20.09
N LYS A 21 -19.08 23.94 -20.39
CA LYS A 21 -19.37 24.47 -21.72
C LYS A 21 -18.30 24.12 -22.77
N LYS A 22 -17.12 23.70 -22.34
CA LYS A 22 -15.99 23.32 -23.20
C LYS A 22 -15.82 21.80 -23.17
N LYS A 23 -15.35 21.22 -24.27
CA LYS A 23 -14.98 19.79 -24.31
C LYS A 23 -13.84 19.53 -23.31
N ILE A 24 -14.12 18.75 -22.27
CA ILE A 24 -13.15 18.35 -21.26
C ILE A 24 -12.74 16.90 -21.51
N PHE A 25 -11.44 16.67 -21.58
CA PHE A 25 -10.84 15.34 -21.60
C PHE A 25 -10.68 14.86 -20.15
N ASN A 26 -11.27 13.68 -19.82
CA ASN A 26 -11.36 13.16 -18.46
C ASN A 26 -10.63 11.81 -18.35
N ILE A 27 -9.59 11.78 -17.51
CA ILE A 27 -8.81 10.57 -17.20
C ILE A 27 -9.09 10.18 -15.74
N HIS A 28 -9.39 8.91 -15.53
CA HIS A 28 -9.52 8.36 -14.18
C HIS A 28 -8.44 7.31 -13.90
N ILE A 29 -7.84 7.39 -12.71
CA ILE A 29 -6.82 6.43 -12.24
C ILE A 29 -7.47 5.50 -11.23
N GLN A 30 -7.34 4.19 -11.40
CA GLN A 30 -8.00 3.05 -10.77
C GLN A 30 -9.36 2.73 -11.41
N ASP A 31 -9.92 1.57 -11.03
CA ASP A 31 -11.26 1.17 -11.44
C ASP A 31 -12.32 2.10 -10.81
N PRO A 32 -13.07 2.86 -11.62
CA PRO A 32 -14.08 3.81 -11.13
C PRO A 32 -15.32 3.14 -10.53
N LYS A 33 -15.55 1.84 -10.81
CA LYS A 33 -16.76 1.07 -10.41
C LYS A 33 -18.08 1.70 -10.90
N VAL A 34 -18.05 2.40 -12.02
CA VAL A 34 -19.19 2.97 -12.75
C VAL A 34 -19.00 2.75 -14.25
N ASP A 35 -19.97 3.10 -15.08
CA ASP A 35 -19.84 2.96 -16.55
C ASP A 35 -18.62 3.72 -17.08
N TYR A 36 -17.73 3.00 -17.77
CA TYR A 36 -16.45 3.51 -18.29
C TYR A 36 -16.61 4.59 -19.37
N LYS A 37 -17.79 4.67 -20.00
CA LYS A 37 -18.13 5.70 -21.00
C LYS A 37 -18.08 7.14 -20.45
N HIS A 38 -18.12 7.30 -19.13
CA HIS A 38 -17.99 8.61 -18.50
C HIS A 38 -16.58 9.18 -18.61
N PHE A 39 -15.59 8.36 -18.92
CA PHE A 39 -14.17 8.74 -19.01
C PHE A 39 -13.68 8.59 -20.44
N ASP A 40 -12.76 9.48 -20.83
CA ASP A 40 -12.05 9.33 -22.09
C ASP A 40 -10.95 8.27 -21.98
N PHE A 41 -10.29 8.19 -20.80
CA PHE A 41 -9.41 7.08 -20.46
C PHE A 41 -9.54 6.70 -18.97
N ILE A 42 -9.33 5.42 -18.71
CA ILE A 42 -9.17 4.83 -17.39
C ILE A 42 -7.80 4.16 -17.36
N VAL A 43 -7.01 4.47 -16.35
CA VAL A 43 -5.69 3.85 -16.15
C VAL A 43 -5.76 3.01 -14.87
N ALA A 44 -5.72 1.69 -15.02
CA ALA A 44 -5.88 0.76 -13.90
C ALA A 44 -4.83 -0.34 -13.90
N PRO A 45 -4.42 -0.84 -12.73
CA PRO A 45 -3.49 -1.96 -12.67
C PRO A 45 -4.15 -3.27 -13.12
N GLU A 46 -3.36 -4.16 -13.70
CA GLU A 46 -3.80 -5.48 -14.20
C GLU A 46 -4.61 -6.29 -13.17
N HIS A 47 -4.27 -6.16 -11.89
CA HIS A 47 -4.97 -6.89 -10.83
C HIS A 47 -6.40 -6.37 -10.54
N ASP A 48 -6.80 -5.22 -11.07
CA ASP A 48 -8.19 -4.75 -11.01
C ASP A 48 -9.07 -5.51 -12.01
N ALA A 49 -8.46 -6.23 -12.97
CA ALA A 49 -9.09 -7.08 -13.96
C ALA A 49 -10.24 -6.39 -14.72
N ILE A 50 -10.01 -5.14 -15.14
CA ILE A 50 -10.95 -4.36 -15.94
C ILE A 50 -10.48 -4.25 -17.38
N GLU A 51 -11.42 -4.29 -18.32
CA GLU A 51 -11.17 -4.23 -19.76
C GLU A 51 -12.13 -3.25 -20.44
N GLY A 52 -11.68 -2.61 -21.51
CA GLY A 52 -12.48 -1.68 -22.31
C GLY A 52 -11.62 -0.95 -23.34
N GLU A 53 -12.25 -0.42 -24.38
CA GLU A 53 -11.56 0.31 -25.45
C GLU A 53 -10.82 1.56 -24.95
N ASN A 54 -11.29 2.13 -23.82
CA ASN A 54 -10.70 3.30 -23.16
C ASN A 54 -9.95 2.93 -21.87
N VAL A 55 -9.61 1.66 -21.66
CA VAL A 55 -8.86 1.19 -20.50
C VAL A 55 -7.40 0.96 -20.86
N ILE A 56 -6.51 1.58 -20.11
CA ILE A 56 -5.06 1.36 -20.17
C ILE A 56 -4.65 0.56 -18.95
N SER A 57 -4.17 -0.66 -19.17
CA SER A 57 -3.71 -1.54 -18.11
C SER A 57 -2.25 -1.29 -17.77
N THR A 58 -1.91 -1.24 -16.47
CA THR A 58 -0.55 -1.08 -15.98
C THR A 58 -0.15 -2.28 -15.11
N LYS A 59 1.14 -2.66 -15.11
CA LYS A 59 1.63 -3.80 -14.31
C LYS A 59 1.39 -3.64 -12.81
N GLY A 60 1.39 -2.41 -12.32
CA GLY A 60 1.14 -2.08 -10.92
C GLY A 60 0.43 -0.74 -10.78
N ALA A 61 0.12 -0.36 -9.54
CA ALA A 61 -0.43 0.96 -9.26
C ALA A 61 0.57 2.05 -9.66
N ILE A 62 0.07 3.16 -10.18
CA ILE A 62 0.89 4.34 -10.48
C ILE A 62 1.48 4.87 -9.17
N HIS A 63 2.79 5.09 -9.14
CA HIS A 63 3.54 5.63 -8.02
C HIS A 63 4.66 6.57 -8.52
N TYR A 64 5.17 7.36 -7.63
CA TYR A 64 6.25 8.32 -7.92
C TYR A 64 7.65 7.82 -7.52
N LEU A 65 7.75 6.63 -6.92
CA LEU A 65 9.03 6.07 -6.48
C LEU A 65 9.94 5.80 -7.67
N THR A 66 11.15 6.31 -7.62
CA THR A 66 12.21 6.10 -8.59
C THR A 66 13.30 5.18 -8.01
N GLU A 67 14.08 4.55 -8.89
CA GLU A 67 15.25 3.76 -8.46
C GLU A 67 16.25 4.61 -7.67
N GLN A 68 16.38 5.89 -8.04
CA GLN A 68 17.24 6.84 -7.35
C GLN A 68 16.79 7.06 -5.90
N GLU A 69 15.50 7.33 -5.67
CA GLU A 69 14.96 7.51 -4.31
C GLU A 69 15.13 6.25 -3.46
N ILE A 70 14.95 5.06 -4.06
CA ILE A 70 15.19 3.79 -3.36
C ILE A 70 16.67 3.68 -2.97
N PHE A 71 17.58 4.03 -3.87
CA PHE A 71 19.02 3.98 -3.62
C PHE A 71 19.45 4.96 -2.53
N GLU A 72 18.97 6.20 -2.59
CA GLU A 72 19.27 7.25 -1.59
C GLU A 72 18.76 6.86 -0.19
N ASN A 73 17.58 6.26 -0.10
CA ASN A 73 17.01 5.82 1.17
C ASN A 73 17.62 4.50 1.72
N LYS A 74 18.42 3.80 0.93
CA LYS A 74 19.09 2.56 1.37
C LYS A 74 20.00 2.76 2.58
N GLU A 75 20.74 3.85 2.61
CA GLU A 75 21.67 4.14 3.73
C GLU A 75 20.90 4.45 5.01
N TYR A 76 19.75 5.14 4.90
CA TYR A 76 18.87 5.37 6.05
C TYR A 76 18.38 4.04 6.63
N LEU A 77 17.93 3.11 5.80
CA LEU A 77 17.48 1.80 6.26
C LEU A 77 18.62 1.00 6.91
N LYS A 78 19.83 1.08 6.37
CA LYS A 78 21.02 0.40 6.93
C LYS A 78 21.34 0.84 8.36
N SER A 79 20.98 2.06 8.77
CA SER A 79 21.21 2.54 10.14
C SER A 79 20.38 1.77 11.19
N PHE A 80 19.27 1.15 10.79
CA PHE A 80 18.40 0.36 11.68
C PHE A 80 18.72 -1.14 11.67
N ILE A 81 19.58 -1.58 10.75
CA ILE A 81 19.90 -2.99 10.55
C ILE A 81 21.28 -3.27 11.14
N LYS A 82 21.39 -4.32 11.95
CA LYS A 82 22.69 -4.76 12.46
C LYS A 82 23.56 -5.24 11.30
N LYS A 83 24.82 -4.79 11.29
CA LYS A 83 25.82 -5.22 10.28
C LYS A 83 26.34 -6.61 10.64
N ASP A 84 25.54 -7.62 10.42
CA ASP A 84 25.92 -9.03 10.54
C ASP A 84 25.45 -9.81 9.30
N ASN A 85 25.77 -11.09 9.22
CA ASN A 85 25.47 -11.93 8.06
C ASN A 85 24.06 -12.53 8.08
N ARG A 86 23.22 -12.17 9.04
CA ARG A 86 21.84 -12.69 9.12
C ARG A 86 20.98 -12.17 7.99
N LYS A 87 20.10 -13.02 7.50
CA LYS A 87 19.07 -12.62 6.54
C LYS A 87 18.11 -11.61 7.17
N ILE A 88 17.64 -10.66 6.39
CA ILE A 88 16.65 -9.67 6.81
C ILE A 88 15.27 -10.16 6.35
N TRP A 89 14.35 -10.25 7.29
CA TRP A 89 12.94 -10.49 7.01
C TRP A 89 12.14 -9.24 7.33
N ALA A 90 11.24 -8.86 6.42
CA ALA A 90 10.36 -7.71 6.60
C ALA A 90 8.94 -8.17 6.93
N LEU A 91 8.41 -7.73 8.08
CA LEU A 91 6.99 -7.84 8.42
C LEU A 91 6.31 -6.53 8.02
N ILE A 92 5.65 -6.52 6.86
CA ILE A 92 4.90 -5.37 6.38
C ILE A 92 3.49 -5.44 6.96
N MET A 93 3.11 -4.45 7.77
CA MET A 93 1.79 -4.39 8.41
C MET A 93 0.89 -3.42 7.64
N GLY A 94 -0.24 -3.91 7.16
CA GLY A 94 -1.31 -3.10 6.60
C GLY A 94 -2.20 -2.47 7.68
N GLY A 95 -3.48 -2.34 7.38
CA GLY A 95 -4.51 -1.87 8.32
C GLY A 95 -5.77 -2.73 8.27
N PRO A 96 -6.73 -2.49 9.18
CA PRO A 96 -7.97 -3.22 9.22
C PRO A 96 -8.78 -3.03 7.93
N THR A 97 -9.53 -4.05 7.56
CA THR A 97 -10.48 -4.04 6.46
C THR A 97 -11.80 -4.63 6.95
N LYS A 98 -12.83 -4.66 6.09
CA LYS A 98 -14.08 -5.35 6.45
C LYS A 98 -13.92 -6.86 6.66
N TYR A 99 -12.81 -7.44 6.22
CA TYR A 99 -12.54 -8.88 6.32
C TYR A 99 -11.48 -9.23 7.37
N TYR A 100 -10.60 -8.28 7.71
CA TYR A 100 -9.48 -8.50 8.62
C TYR A 100 -9.47 -7.42 9.69
N ASP A 101 -9.46 -7.84 10.93
CA ASP A 101 -9.27 -6.96 12.07
C ASP A 101 -7.81 -6.96 12.56
N TYR A 102 -7.45 -5.91 13.28
CA TYR A 102 -6.17 -5.77 13.96
C TYR A 102 -6.38 -5.80 15.48
N SER A 103 -7.28 -6.69 15.94
CA SER A 103 -7.50 -6.89 17.37
C SER A 103 -6.22 -7.32 18.07
N THR A 104 -6.06 -6.95 19.31
CA THR A 104 -4.91 -7.34 20.14
C THR A 104 -4.72 -8.86 20.16
N LYS A 105 -5.82 -9.63 20.17
CA LYS A 105 -5.79 -11.09 20.14
C LYS A 105 -5.12 -11.61 18.86
N ASN A 106 -5.54 -11.11 17.71
CA ASN A 106 -5.02 -11.54 16.41
C ASN A 106 -3.56 -11.11 16.23
N MET A 107 -3.22 -9.88 16.62
CA MET A 107 -1.85 -9.40 16.55
C MET A 107 -0.91 -10.19 17.48
N LYS A 108 -1.38 -10.52 18.69
CA LYS A 108 -0.63 -11.36 19.63
C LYS A 108 -0.34 -12.75 19.04
N HIS A 109 -1.31 -13.34 18.35
CA HIS A 109 -1.12 -14.61 17.67
C HIS A 109 -0.07 -14.51 16.55
N ILE A 110 -0.21 -13.54 15.65
CA ILE A 110 0.70 -13.31 14.53
C ILE A 110 2.13 -13.06 15.03
N PHE A 111 2.31 -12.16 16.01
CA PHE A 111 3.63 -11.85 16.56
C PHE A 111 4.27 -13.06 17.26
N SER A 112 3.46 -13.87 17.94
CA SER A 112 3.95 -15.13 18.56
C SER A 112 4.43 -16.15 17.51
N MET A 113 3.78 -16.20 16.34
CA MET A 113 4.25 -17.04 15.23
C MET A 113 5.59 -16.53 14.69
N PHE A 114 5.73 -15.22 14.47
CA PHE A 114 7.01 -14.65 14.04
C PHE A 114 8.10 -14.88 15.08
N TYR A 115 7.79 -14.76 16.36
CA TYR A 115 8.75 -15.05 17.43
C TYR A 115 9.24 -16.50 17.39
N LYS A 116 8.34 -17.47 17.17
CA LYS A 116 8.73 -18.88 17.00
C LYS A 116 9.62 -19.07 15.77
N LEU A 117 9.33 -18.40 14.66
CA LEU A 117 10.18 -18.43 13.46
C LEU A 117 11.56 -17.82 13.73
N MET A 118 11.63 -16.70 14.45
CA MET A 118 12.91 -16.08 14.85
C MET A 118 13.75 -17.00 15.74
N LYS A 119 13.11 -17.80 16.60
CA LYS A 119 13.81 -18.82 17.42
C LYS A 119 14.34 -19.98 16.59
N LYS A 120 13.66 -20.32 15.49
CA LYS A 120 14.02 -21.43 14.62
C LYS A 120 15.05 -21.07 13.56
N HIS A 121 15.02 -19.83 13.11
CA HIS A 121 15.85 -19.33 12.01
C HIS A 121 16.59 -18.07 12.45
N ASP A 122 17.88 -18.01 12.15
CA ASP A 122 18.70 -16.85 12.47
C ASP A 122 18.49 -15.76 11.42
N PHE A 123 17.63 -14.77 11.73
CA PHE A 123 17.38 -13.60 10.88
C PHE A 123 17.12 -12.34 11.70
N GLN A 124 17.25 -11.20 11.08
CA GLN A 124 16.85 -9.91 11.62
C GLN A 124 15.44 -9.61 11.15
N LEU A 125 14.54 -9.23 12.05
CA LEU A 125 13.17 -8.83 11.72
C LEU A 125 13.07 -7.30 11.65
N VAL A 126 12.64 -6.78 10.50
CA VAL A 126 12.27 -5.38 10.32
C VAL A 126 10.76 -5.29 10.24
N VAL A 127 10.14 -4.55 11.17
CA VAL A 127 8.69 -4.34 11.19
C VAL A 127 8.35 -3.01 10.55
N ILE A 128 7.57 -3.03 9.48
CA ILE A 128 7.22 -1.86 8.67
C ILE A 128 5.70 -1.63 8.76
N PRO A 129 5.25 -0.70 9.63
CA PRO A 129 3.84 -0.31 9.67
C PRO A 129 3.49 0.58 8.47
N SER A 130 2.25 0.48 8.00
CA SER A 130 1.68 1.40 7.02
C SER A 130 0.93 2.55 7.71
N MET A 131 0.56 3.57 6.93
CA MET A 131 -0.30 4.67 7.41
C MET A 131 -1.67 4.20 7.94
N ARG A 132 -2.10 2.98 7.57
CA ARG A 132 -3.37 2.39 8.01
C ARG A 132 -3.22 1.50 9.23
N THR A 133 -1.99 1.22 9.68
CA THR A 133 -1.76 0.37 10.85
C THR A 133 -2.20 1.12 12.12
N PRO A 134 -3.08 0.55 12.94
CA PRO A 134 -3.54 1.20 14.16
C PRO A 134 -2.39 1.48 15.13
N LEU A 135 -2.40 2.64 15.77
CA LEU A 135 -1.33 3.07 16.67
C LEU A 135 -1.10 2.10 17.86
N ASN A 136 -2.17 1.54 18.40
CA ASN A 136 -2.07 0.52 19.45
C ASN A 136 -1.35 -0.74 18.98
N THR A 137 -1.55 -1.14 17.70
CA THR A 137 -0.83 -2.26 17.09
C THR A 137 0.66 -1.94 16.94
N ILE A 138 0.99 -0.70 16.54
CA ILE A 138 2.39 -0.26 16.42
C ILE A 138 3.07 -0.27 17.80
N HIS A 139 2.40 0.26 18.83
CA HIS A 139 2.92 0.25 20.20
C HIS A 139 3.12 -1.18 20.71
N TYR A 140 2.14 -2.04 20.49
CA TYR A 140 2.26 -3.45 20.87
C TYR A 140 3.40 -4.16 20.11
N ALA A 141 3.59 -3.90 18.84
CA ALA A 141 4.71 -4.45 18.09
C ALA A 141 6.06 -3.99 18.66
N LYS A 142 6.20 -2.71 19.01
CA LYS A 142 7.40 -2.17 19.66
C LYS A 142 7.67 -2.83 21.02
N GLU A 143 6.66 -3.02 21.84
CA GLU A 143 6.80 -3.70 23.13
C GLU A 143 7.17 -5.17 22.95
N PHE A 144 6.52 -5.85 22.00
CA PHE A 144 6.68 -7.27 21.78
C PHE A 144 8.05 -7.60 21.18
N PHE A 145 8.43 -6.91 20.11
CA PHE A 145 9.69 -7.15 19.41
C PHE A 145 10.86 -6.34 19.99
N GLY A 146 10.63 -5.16 20.53
CA GLY A 146 11.67 -4.36 21.16
C GLY A 146 12.30 -5.00 22.40
N LYS A 147 11.60 -5.89 23.07
CA LYS A 147 12.12 -6.75 24.15
C LYS A 147 12.94 -7.94 23.64
N ILE A 148 12.90 -8.19 22.32
CA ILE A 148 13.52 -9.36 21.68
C ILE A 148 14.74 -8.97 20.86
N ILE A 149 14.82 -7.70 20.43
CA ILE A 149 15.94 -7.14 19.67
C ILE A 149 16.85 -6.38 20.65
N GLN A 150 17.39 -7.05 21.62
CA GLN A 150 18.57 -6.61 22.38
C GLN A 150 19.82 -7.27 21.83
#